data_77d4645a347e6fe3a8c39a8e78e607a8
#
_entry.id   77d4645a347e6fe3a8c39a8e78e607a8
#
_cell.length_a   1.000
_cell.length_b   1.000
_cell.length_c   1.000
_cell.angle_alpha   90.00
_cell.angle_beta   90.00
_cell.angle_gamma   90.00
#
_symmetry.space_group_name_H-M   'P 1'
#
loop_
_entity.id
_entity.type
_entity.pdbx_description
1 polymer ?
#
loop_
_entity_poly.entity_id
_entity_poly.type
_entity_poly.pdbx_seq_one_letter_code
_entity_poly.pdbx_strand_id
1 'polypeptide(L)'
;YIIGQEALRFSFLLESDRLSDKDKDIYQQLTEIGKGTGSLFAMTNDVLDTSLKTLSDLLCRHYGKNVILLIDEYDVLLDKAFQYGYYDQMVSLLRVMFGNALKTNPSLYFAVLTGCLRISKESIFTGLNNLKTLTITNAQFDEYFGFTDKEVKEMLAYYDLEEHYETMKEWYNGYRFGKTDVYCPWDVINFCDDLRADENAY
;
A
#
# COMPACT_ATOMS: atom_id res chain seq x y z
N TYR A 1 -10.80 1.91 11.16
CA TYR A 1 -10.32 0.57 11.55
C TYR A 1 -8.85 0.37 11.16
N ILE A 2 -8.47 0.42 9.87
CA ILE A 2 -7.09 0.18 9.37
C ILE A 2 -6.05 1.03 10.10
N ILE A 3 -6.28 2.33 10.23
CA ILE A 3 -5.36 3.25 10.94
C ILE A 3 -5.14 2.84 12.40
N GLY A 4 -6.21 2.47 13.12
CA GLY A 4 -6.09 2.05 14.50
C GLY A 4 -5.34 0.72 14.65
N GLN A 5 -5.58 -0.24 13.75
CA GLN A 5 -4.84 -1.51 13.72
C GLN A 5 -3.35 -1.27 13.45
N GLU A 6 -3.02 -0.39 12.51
CA GLU A 6 -1.63 -0.06 12.24
C GLU A 6 -1.00 0.68 13.43
N ALA A 7 -1.71 1.63 14.04
CA ALA A 7 -1.21 2.33 15.23
C ALA A 7 -0.91 1.37 16.39
N LEU A 8 -1.72 0.33 16.62
CA LEU A 8 -1.48 -0.66 17.67
C LEU A 8 -0.14 -1.40 17.53
N ARG A 9 0.41 -1.54 16.33
CA ARG A 9 1.73 -2.15 16.10
C ARG A 9 2.86 -1.36 16.76
N PHE A 10 2.62 -0.10 17.07
CA PHE A 10 3.59 0.82 17.67
C PHE A 10 3.28 1.10 19.15
N SER A 11 2.65 0.15 19.87
CA SER A 11 2.27 0.29 21.29
C SER A 11 3.45 0.60 22.22
N PHE A 12 4.67 0.22 21.82
CA PHE A 12 5.91 0.58 22.52
C PHE A 12 6.13 2.10 22.66
N LEU A 13 5.43 2.94 21.86
CA LEU A 13 5.49 4.40 22.00
C LEU A 13 5.00 4.88 23.35
N LEU A 14 4.10 4.15 24.01
CA LEU A 14 3.63 4.46 25.37
C LEU A 14 4.74 4.33 26.44
N GLU A 15 5.74 3.48 26.17
CA GLU A 15 6.88 3.24 27.07
C GLU A 15 8.11 4.05 26.66
N SER A 16 8.01 4.89 25.63
CA SER A 16 9.14 5.66 25.10
C SER A 16 9.56 6.77 26.05
N ASP A 17 10.85 6.79 26.42
CA ASP A 17 11.47 7.87 27.21
C ASP A 17 11.68 9.16 26.40
N ARG A 18 11.52 9.10 25.07
CA ARG A 18 11.69 10.25 24.16
C ARG A 18 10.38 10.99 23.89
N LEU A 19 9.26 10.44 24.33
CA LEU A 19 7.94 11.04 24.18
C LEU A 19 7.46 11.61 25.52
N SER A 20 6.89 12.83 25.47
CA SER A 20 6.23 13.43 26.61
C SER A 20 4.90 12.73 26.92
N ASP A 21 4.37 12.93 28.13
CA ASP A 21 3.04 12.40 28.50
C ASP A 21 1.96 12.89 27.53
N LYS A 22 2.03 14.15 27.08
CA LYS A 22 1.13 14.69 26.06
C LYS A 22 1.23 13.95 24.73
N ASP A 23 2.42 13.52 24.30
CA ASP A 23 2.61 12.73 23.08
C ASP A 23 1.97 11.33 23.22
N LYS A 24 2.09 10.74 24.42
CA LYS A 24 1.45 9.45 24.73
C LYS A 24 -0.07 9.56 24.76
N ASP A 25 -0.62 10.64 25.33
CA ASP A 25 -2.06 10.91 25.28
C ASP A 25 -2.57 11.07 23.83
N ILE A 26 -1.82 11.75 22.98
CA ILE A 26 -2.13 11.87 21.55
C ILE A 26 -2.09 10.50 20.86
N TYR A 27 -1.11 9.66 21.17
CA TYR A 27 -1.05 8.30 20.65
C TYR A 27 -2.25 7.47 21.07
N GLN A 28 -2.70 7.58 22.32
CA GLN A 28 -3.86 6.84 22.82
C GLN A 28 -5.14 7.16 22.03
N GLN A 29 -5.30 8.40 21.54
CA GLN A 29 -6.45 8.76 20.69
C GLN A 29 -6.48 8.00 19.37
N LEU A 30 -5.33 7.52 18.85
CA LEU A 30 -5.25 6.68 17.66
C LEU A 30 -5.64 5.22 17.92
N THR A 31 -5.57 4.78 19.16
CA THR A 31 -5.75 3.38 19.57
C THR A 31 -6.93 3.15 20.50
N GLU A 32 -7.65 4.22 20.89
CA GLU A 32 -8.81 4.12 21.78
C GLU A 32 -9.92 3.25 21.17
N ILE A 33 -10.35 2.25 21.95
CA ILE A 33 -11.42 1.33 21.54
C ILE A 33 -12.79 1.91 21.91
N GLY A 34 -13.67 1.99 20.92
CA GLY A 34 -15.03 2.49 21.12
C GLY A 34 -15.90 1.53 21.95
N LYS A 35 -16.66 2.08 22.88
CA LYS A 35 -17.62 1.31 23.68
C LYS A 35 -18.96 1.22 22.95
N GLY A 36 -19.27 0.08 22.34
CA GLY A 36 -20.68 -0.34 22.16
C GLY A 36 -21.37 -0.10 20.83
N THR A 37 -20.73 0.32 19.73
CA THR A 37 -21.46 0.62 18.46
C THR A 37 -20.83 0.05 17.19
N GLY A 38 -20.19 -1.10 17.25
CA GLY A 38 -19.70 -1.81 16.04
C GLY A 38 -18.42 -1.23 15.43
N SER A 39 -17.96 -0.05 15.83
CA SER A 39 -16.62 0.45 15.49
C SER A 39 -15.64 0.01 16.55
N LEU A 40 -14.57 -0.66 16.14
CA LEU A 40 -13.53 -1.11 17.07
C LEU A 40 -12.75 0.09 17.66
N PHE A 41 -12.61 1.19 16.91
CA PHE A 41 -11.87 2.40 17.32
C PHE A 41 -12.78 3.63 17.41
N ALA A 42 -12.49 4.49 18.40
CA ALA A 42 -13.28 5.68 18.74
C ALA A 42 -12.68 7.00 18.20
N MET A 43 -11.88 6.95 17.13
CA MET A 43 -11.28 8.16 16.55
C MET A 43 -12.36 9.15 16.09
N THR A 44 -12.23 10.40 16.51
CA THR A 44 -12.99 11.50 15.91
C THR A 44 -12.50 11.80 14.50
N ASN A 45 -13.29 12.54 13.70
CA ASN A 45 -12.85 12.92 12.35
C ASN A 45 -11.52 13.71 12.38
N ASP A 46 -11.36 14.63 13.32
CA ASP A 46 -10.13 15.43 13.43
C ASP A 46 -8.90 14.56 13.73
N VAL A 47 -9.05 13.55 14.60
CA VAL A 47 -8.00 12.57 14.89
C VAL A 47 -7.68 11.73 13.66
N LEU A 48 -8.71 11.30 12.93
CA LEU A 48 -8.55 10.51 11.71
C LEU A 48 -7.88 11.31 10.60
N ASP A 49 -8.28 12.56 10.39
CA ASP A 49 -7.71 13.49 9.39
C ASP A 49 -6.21 13.74 9.58
N THR A 50 -5.74 13.71 10.82
CA THR A 50 -4.34 13.96 11.17
C THR A 50 -3.55 12.69 11.52
N SER A 51 -4.20 11.54 11.54
CA SER A 51 -3.66 10.28 12.08
C SER A 51 -2.30 9.86 11.52
N LEU A 52 -2.13 9.83 10.20
CA LEU A 52 -0.87 9.45 9.55
C LEU A 52 0.26 10.43 9.86
N LYS A 53 -0.04 11.73 9.88
CA LYS A 53 0.94 12.75 10.27
C LYS A 53 1.32 12.62 11.74
N THR A 54 0.35 12.46 12.62
CA THR A 54 0.54 12.28 14.07
C THR A 54 1.43 11.07 14.35
N LEU A 55 1.13 9.92 13.74
CA LEU A 55 1.93 8.71 13.89
C LEU A 55 3.37 8.92 13.37
N SER A 56 3.52 9.59 12.23
CA SER A 56 4.84 9.94 11.68
C SER A 56 5.65 10.82 12.63
N ASP A 57 5.01 11.84 13.24
CA ASP A 57 5.65 12.74 14.18
C ASP A 57 6.12 12.00 15.45
N LEU A 58 5.29 11.12 15.99
CA LEU A 58 5.62 10.32 17.19
C LEU A 58 6.76 9.34 16.93
N LEU A 59 6.72 8.63 15.81
CA LEU A 59 7.78 7.70 15.38
C LEU A 59 9.10 8.44 15.11
N CYS A 60 9.03 9.60 14.45
CA CYS A 60 10.20 10.44 14.21
C CYS A 60 10.87 10.88 15.52
N ARG A 61 10.09 11.31 16.51
CA ARG A 61 10.61 11.68 17.84
C ARG A 61 11.23 10.48 18.56
N HIS A 62 10.57 9.32 18.51
CA HIS A 62 11.06 8.11 19.15
C HIS A 62 12.38 7.62 18.53
N TYR A 63 12.46 7.52 17.21
CA TYR A 63 13.65 7.00 16.53
C TYR A 63 14.71 8.07 16.23
N GLY A 64 14.37 9.35 16.25
CA GLY A 64 15.25 10.44 15.84
C GLY A 64 15.54 10.42 14.32
N LYS A 65 14.64 9.81 13.53
CA LYS A 65 14.75 9.67 12.07
C LYS A 65 13.40 9.91 11.42
N ASN A 66 13.43 10.50 10.22
CA ASN A 66 12.23 10.71 9.43
C ASN A 66 11.63 9.37 8.98
N VAL A 67 10.31 9.35 8.83
CA VAL A 67 9.49 8.17 8.53
C VAL A 67 9.36 7.95 7.03
N ILE A 68 9.37 6.71 6.59
CA ILE A 68 8.91 6.30 5.26
C ILE A 68 7.47 5.83 5.40
N LEU A 69 6.57 6.40 4.59
CA LEU A 69 5.15 6.05 4.58
C LEU A 69 4.85 5.19 3.35
N LEU A 70 4.42 3.95 3.58
CA LEU A 70 4.04 3.00 2.53
C LEU A 70 2.54 2.74 2.63
N ILE A 71 1.81 3.07 1.56
CA ILE A 71 0.36 2.89 1.48
C ILE A 71 0.07 2.05 0.25
N ASP A 72 -0.36 0.83 0.48
CA ASP A 72 -0.73 -0.10 -0.57
C ASP A 72 -2.25 -0.05 -0.81
N GLU A 73 -2.65 -0.21 -2.07
CA GLU A 73 -4.06 -0.28 -2.49
C GLU A 73 -4.93 0.88 -1.96
N TYR A 74 -4.44 2.13 -2.04
CA TYR A 74 -5.17 3.30 -1.53
C TYR A 74 -6.56 3.49 -2.16
N ASP A 75 -6.79 2.93 -3.34
CA ASP A 75 -8.01 3.04 -4.13
C ASP A 75 -9.11 2.03 -3.72
N VAL A 76 -8.77 0.95 -3.03
CA VAL A 76 -9.76 -0.03 -2.54
C VAL A 76 -10.81 0.61 -1.63
N LEU A 77 -10.41 1.59 -0.82
CA LEU A 77 -11.35 2.32 0.05
C LEU A 77 -12.37 3.12 -0.77
N LEU A 78 -11.97 3.64 -1.93
CA LEU A 78 -12.82 4.42 -2.81
C LEU A 78 -13.78 3.55 -3.61
N ASP A 79 -13.31 2.39 -4.08
CA ASP A 79 -14.17 1.42 -4.74
C ASP A 79 -15.30 0.97 -3.80
N LYS A 80 -14.96 0.58 -2.56
CA LYS A 80 -15.98 0.26 -1.54
C LYS A 80 -16.91 1.44 -1.24
N ALA A 81 -16.36 2.64 -1.11
CA ALA A 81 -17.17 3.83 -0.86
C ALA A 81 -18.14 4.13 -1.99
N PHE A 82 -17.73 3.87 -3.23
CA PHE A 82 -18.59 3.99 -4.40
C PHE A 82 -19.73 2.96 -4.37
N GLN A 83 -19.42 1.70 -4.09
CA GLN A 83 -20.41 0.62 -4.00
C GLN A 83 -21.46 0.87 -2.91
N TYR A 84 -21.08 1.48 -1.79
CA TYR A 84 -21.94 1.74 -0.65
C TYR A 84 -22.50 3.18 -0.57
N GLY A 85 -22.25 4.02 -1.57
CA GLY A 85 -22.89 5.34 -1.71
C GLY A 85 -22.32 6.45 -0.83
N TYR A 86 -21.06 6.33 -0.32
CA TYR A 86 -20.40 7.37 0.48
C TYR A 86 -19.05 7.85 -0.14
N TYR A 87 -18.96 7.79 -1.48
CA TYR A 87 -17.73 8.12 -2.23
C TYR A 87 -17.19 9.52 -1.92
N ASP A 88 -18.04 10.56 -1.97
CA ASP A 88 -17.61 11.94 -1.76
C ASP A 88 -17.05 12.18 -0.34
N GLN A 89 -17.62 11.52 0.64
CA GLN A 89 -17.16 11.58 2.04
C GLN A 89 -15.78 10.92 2.16
N MET A 90 -15.58 9.76 1.52
CA MET A 90 -14.30 9.07 1.53
C MET A 90 -13.23 9.88 0.79
N VAL A 91 -13.55 10.46 -0.37
CA VAL A 91 -12.64 11.36 -1.11
C VAL A 91 -12.24 12.55 -0.25
N SER A 92 -13.19 13.18 0.45
CA SER A 92 -12.92 14.30 1.34
C SER A 92 -11.96 13.91 2.48
N LEU A 93 -12.21 12.79 3.14
CA LEU A 93 -11.38 12.25 4.21
C LEU A 93 -9.95 11.98 3.72
N LEU A 94 -9.80 11.20 2.64
CA LEU A 94 -8.48 10.84 2.12
C LEU A 94 -7.70 12.07 1.64
N ARG A 95 -8.37 13.06 1.05
CA ARG A 95 -7.75 14.32 0.63
C ARG A 95 -7.14 15.07 1.82
N VAL A 96 -7.88 15.19 2.92
CA VAL A 96 -7.39 15.89 4.12
C VAL A 96 -6.28 15.08 4.78
N MET A 97 -6.45 13.79 4.97
CA MET A 97 -5.48 12.89 5.60
C MET A 97 -4.16 12.85 4.82
N PHE A 98 -4.21 12.64 3.50
CA PHE A 98 -3.01 12.65 2.65
C PHE A 98 -2.39 14.05 2.53
N GLY A 99 -3.22 15.09 2.49
CA GLY A 99 -2.76 16.48 2.53
C GLY A 99 -1.91 16.74 3.77
N ASN A 100 -2.39 16.35 4.95
CA ASN A 100 -1.66 16.48 6.20
C ASN A 100 -0.38 15.63 6.26
N ALA A 101 -0.46 14.39 5.78
CA ALA A 101 0.65 13.44 5.87
C ALA A 101 1.77 13.70 4.85
N LEU A 102 1.43 14.17 3.64
CA LEU A 102 2.36 14.20 2.50
C LEU A 102 2.83 15.61 2.11
N LYS A 103 2.07 16.66 2.41
CA LYS A 103 2.38 18.00 1.91
C LYS A 103 3.35 18.80 2.78
N THR A 104 3.10 18.85 4.08
CA THR A 104 3.85 19.69 5.03
C THR A 104 4.20 18.92 6.29
N ASN A 105 4.70 17.72 6.12
CA ASN A 105 5.10 16.84 7.20
C ASN A 105 6.64 16.82 7.33
N PRO A 106 7.22 17.53 8.30
CA PRO A 106 8.67 17.57 8.48
C PRO A 106 9.24 16.23 8.95
N SER A 107 8.39 15.36 9.49
CA SER A 107 8.77 14.01 9.94
C SER A 107 8.74 12.97 8.83
N LEU A 108 8.27 13.35 7.63
CA LEU A 108 8.25 12.47 6.47
C LEU A 108 9.58 12.56 5.70
N TYR A 109 10.21 11.43 5.44
CA TYR A 109 11.34 11.32 4.53
C TYR A 109 10.88 11.05 3.09
N PHE A 110 10.03 10.06 2.90
CA PHE A 110 9.55 9.61 1.61
C PHE A 110 8.20 8.89 1.75
N ALA A 111 7.39 8.93 0.70
CA ALA A 111 6.15 8.17 0.65
C ALA A 111 5.99 7.45 -0.69
N VAL A 112 5.45 6.23 -0.63
CA VAL A 112 5.01 5.45 -1.79
C VAL A 112 3.55 5.08 -1.60
N LEU A 113 2.73 5.35 -2.61
CA LEU A 113 1.35 4.94 -2.67
C LEU A 113 1.16 4.07 -3.91
N THR A 114 0.54 2.90 -3.75
CA THR A 114 0.18 2.01 -4.85
C THR A 114 -1.32 1.89 -4.99
N GLY A 115 -1.80 1.57 -6.20
CA GLY A 115 -3.21 1.33 -6.47
C GLY A 115 -3.42 0.90 -7.93
N CYS A 116 -4.52 0.21 -8.19
CA CYS A 116 -4.89 -0.25 -9.52
C CYS A 116 -5.57 0.84 -10.36
N LEU A 117 -6.30 1.76 -9.71
CA LEU A 117 -7.05 2.81 -10.38
C LEU A 117 -6.28 4.13 -10.37
N ARG A 118 -6.12 4.70 -11.55
CA ARG A 118 -5.67 6.09 -11.66
C ARG A 118 -6.84 7.01 -11.27
N ILE A 119 -6.97 7.26 -9.96
CA ILE A 119 -7.93 8.25 -9.50
C ILE A 119 -7.43 9.61 -9.96
N SER A 120 -8.30 10.38 -10.62
CA SER A 120 -7.93 11.67 -11.19
C SER A 120 -7.29 12.56 -10.11
N LYS A 121 -6.22 13.29 -10.46
CA LYS A 121 -5.54 14.22 -9.55
C LYS A 121 -6.50 15.20 -8.86
N GLU A 122 -7.65 15.44 -9.47
CA GLU A 122 -8.65 16.39 -9.02
C GLU A 122 -9.45 15.95 -7.79
N SER A 123 -9.41 14.67 -7.41
CA SER A 123 -10.20 14.20 -6.27
C SER A 123 -9.40 14.12 -4.96
N ILE A 124 -8.39 13.27 -4.87
CA ILE A 124 -7.68 12.98 -3.61
C ILE A 124 -6.36 13.74 -3.51
N PHE A 125 -5.63 13.83 -4.62
CA PHE A 125 -4.27 14.39 -4.65
C PHE A 125 -4.24 15.88 -5.01
N THR A 126 -5.39 16.54 -5.03
CA THR A 126 -5.47 17.98 -5.24
C THR A 126 -4.67 18.72 -4.18
N GLY A 127 -3.72 19.55 -4.64
CA GLY A 127 -2.86 20.31 -3.74
C GLY A 127 -1.55 19.62 -3.34
N LEU A 128 -1.29 18.38 -3.77
CA LEU A 128 0.04 17.76 -3.66
C LEU A 128 0.86 18.11 -4.90
N ASN A 129 1.83 19.03 -4.76
CA ASN A 129 2.62 19.54 -5.87
C ASN A 129 3.84 18.67 -6.20
N ASN A 130 4.24 17.78 -5.28
CA ASN A 130 5.45 16.97 -5.35
C ASN A 130 5.18 15.49 -5.64
N LEU A 131 3.95 15.13 -6.00
CA LEU A 131 3.59 13.76 -6.33
C LEU A 131 4.08 13.40 -7.75
N LYS A 132 4.95 12.38 -7.84
CA LYS A 132 5.33 11.75 -9.10
C LYS A 132 4.45 10.52 -9.32
N THR A 133 3.63 10.53 -10.35
CA THR A 133 2.80 9.39 -10.71
C THR A 133 3.52 8.55 -11.76
N LEU A 134 3.64 7.24 -11.49
CA LEU A 134 4.12 6.24 -12.43
C LEU A 134 2.97 5.28 -12.74
N THR A 135 2.92 4.83 -13.99
CA THR A 135 1.90 3.90 -14.49
C THR A 135 2.58 2.79 -15.27
N ILE A 136 1.83 1.78 -15.64
CA ILE A 136 2.32 0.66 -16.48
C ILE A 136 2.93 1.10 -17.83
N THR A 137 2.71 2.34 -18.26
CA THR A 137 3.30 2.88 -19.50
C THR A 137 4.68 3.50 -19.31
N ASN A 138 5.14 3.66 -18.06
CA ASN A 138 6.43 4.24 -17.76
C ASN A 138 7.52 3.16 -17.76
N ALA A 139 8.68 3.47 -18.33
CA ALA A 139 9.84 2.57 -18.31
C ALA A 139 10.56 2.53 -16.94
N GLN A 140 10.25 3.45 -16.04
CA GLN A 140 10.83 3.44 -14.70
C GLN A 140 10.10 2.41 -13.84
N PHE A 141 10.84 1.44 -13.30
CA PHE A 141 10.33 0.33 -12.48
C PHE A 141 9.42 -0.67 -13.23
N ASP A 142 9.52 -0.76 -14.56
CA ASP A 142 8.69 -1.60 -15.40
C ASP A 142 8.96 -3.11 -15.24
N GLU A 143 10.05 -3.50 -14.59
CA GLU A 143 10.42 -4.89 -14.31
C GLU A 143 10.07 -5.37 -12.87
N TYR A 144 9.46 -4.49 -12.03
CA TYR A 144 9.24 -4.83 -10.61
C TYR A 144 7.82 -5.29 -10.27
N PHE A 145 6.87 -5.15 -11.18
CA PHE A 145 5.45 -5.45 -10.91
C PHE A 145 4.94 -6.71 -11.63
N GLY A 146 5.84 -7.60 -11.96
CA GLY A 146 5.58 -8.89 -12.58
C GLY A 146 6.88 -9.67 -12.66
N PHE A 147 6.82 -10.95 -13.05
CA PHE A 147 8.03 -11.70 -13.35
C PHE A 147 8.51 -11.39 -14.77
N THR A 148 9.78 -11.09 -14.90
CA THR A 148 10.45 -10.96 -16.19
C THR A 148 10.64 -12.34 -16.85
N ASP A 149 10.86 -12.36 -18.15
CA ASP A 149 11.16 -13.60 -18.89
C ASP A 149 12.37 -14.37 -18.29
N LYS A 150 13.37 -13.63 -17.80
CA LYS A 150 14.53 -14.20 -17.12
C LYS A 150 14.14 -14.90 -15.83
N GLU A 151 13.34 -14.24 -14.98
CA GLU A 151 12.90 -14.79 -13.68
C GLU A 151 12.01 -16.02 -13.87
N VAL A 152 11.13 -16.00 -14.89
CA VAL A 152 10.31 -17.17 -15.26
C VAL A 152 11.20 -18.37 -15.64
N LYS A 153 12.22 -18.15 -16.47
CA LYS A 153 13.17 -19.22 -16.85
C LYS A 153 13.96 -19.74 -15.64
N GLU A 154 14.41 -18.85 -14.75
CA GLU A 154 15.12 -19.23 -13.53
C GLU A 154 14.22 -20.04 -12.59
N MET A 155 12.92 -19.69 -12.50
CA MET A 155 11.95 -20.41 -11.68
C MET A 155 11.65 -21.79 -12.26
N LEU A 156 11.42 -21.91 -13.57
CA LEU A 156 11.20 -23.19 -14.23
C LEU A 156 12.42 -24.11 -14.06
N ALA A 157 13.64 -23.59 -14.24
CA ALA A 157 14.87 -24.36 -14.02
C ALA A 157 15.02 -24.81 -12.56
N TYR A 158 14.62 -24.00 -11.59
CA TYR A 158 14.66 -24.38 -10.17
C TYR A 158 13.76 -25.57 -9.84
N TYR A 159 12.66 -25.73 -10.55
CA TYR A 159 11.70 -26.82 -10.37
C TYR A 159 11.84 -27.96 -11.39
N ASP A 160 12.89 -27.97 -12.23
CA ASP A 160 13.12 -28.96 -13.31
C ASP A 160 11.95 -28.99 -14.34
N LEU A 161 11.41 -27.80 -14.70
CA LEU A 161 10.27 -27.58 -15.58
C LEU A 161 10.60 -26.79 -16.86
N GLU A 162 11.89 -26.73 -17.26
CA GLU A 162 12.35 -25.89 -18.38
C GLU A 162 11.67 -26.25 -19.71
N GLU A 163 11.29 -27.50 -19.90
CA GLU A 163 10.59 -27.97 -21.10
C GLU A 163 9.21 -27.33 -21.30
N HIS A 164 8.59 -26.84 -20.22
CA HIS A 164 7.28 -26.19 -20.24
C HIS A 164 7.35 -24.67 -20.50
N TYR A 165 8.55 -24.10 -20.77
CA TYR A 165 8.71 -22.67 -20.96
C TYR A 165 7.86 -22.11 -22.11
N GLU A 166 7.79 -22.79 -23.26
CA GLU A 166 6.99 -22.32 -24.40
C GLU A 166 5.49 -22.34 -24.08
N THR A 167 5.02 -23.36 -23.36
CA THR A 167 3.62 -23.43 -22.89
C THR A 167 3.31 -22.29 -21.92
N MET A 168 4.19 -22.05 -20.93
CA MET A 168 4.07 -20.94 -20.00
C MET A 168 3.99 -19.60 -20.73
N LYS A 169 4.86 -19.40 -21.72
CA LYS A 169 4.91 -18.18 -22.52
C LYS A 169 3.66 -17.98 -23.37
N GLU A 170 3.17 -19.02 -24.00
CA GLU A 170 1.95 -18.97 -24.83
C GLU A 170 0.72 -18.59 -24.00
N TRP A 171 0.61 -19.13 -22.80
CA TRP A 171 -0.57 -18.94 -21.95
C TRP A 171 -0.54 -17.64 -21.15
N TYR A 172 0.62 -17.22 -20.65
CA TYR A 172 0.74 -16.18 -19.61
C TYR A 172 1.59 -14.98 -19.99
N ASN A 173 2.23 -14.94 -21.16
CA ASN A 173 2.92 -13.76 -21.66
C ASN A 173 1.92 -12.79 -22.30
N GLY A 174 1.38 -11.85 -21.53
CA GLY A 174 0.36 -10.94 -22.04
C GLY A 174 0.45 -9.52 -21.54
N TYR A 175 1.37 -9.21 -20.66
CA TYR A 175 1.49 -7.89 -20.06
C TYR A 175 2.77 -7.20 -20.52
N ARG A 176 2.64 -5.93 -20.91
CA ARG A 176 3.78 -5.07 -21.23
C ARG A 176 3.76 -3.83 -20.35
N PHE A 177 4.76 -3.72 -19.50
CA PHE A 177 4.97 -2.55 -18.67
C PHE A 177 6.15 -1.76 -19.22
N GLY A 178 5.92 -0.47 -19.55
CA GLY A 178 6.95 0.35 -20.17
C GLY A 178 7.58 -0.28 -21.41
N LYS A 179 8.77 -0.83 -21.25
CA LYS A 179 9.54 -1.53 -22.30
C LYS A 179 9.72 -3.02 -22.03
N THR A 180 9.26 -3.51 -20.87
CA THR A 180 9.48 -4.88 -20.40
C THR A 180 8.20 -5.71 -20.53
N ASP A 181 8.34 -6.89 -21.10
CA ASP A 181 7.27 -7.88 -21.10
C ASP A 181 7.34 -8.64 -19.76
N VAL A 182 6.21 -8.75 -19.08
CA VAL A 182 6.13 -9.36 -17.76
C VAL A 182 4.98 -10.36 -17.68
N TYR A 183 5.16 -11.33 -16.82
CA TYR A 183 4.19 -12.37 -16.51
C TYR A 183 3.50 -12.06 -15.17
N CYS A 184 2.22 -12.39 -15.04
CA CYS A 184 1.52 -12.29 -13.76
C CYS A 184 2.13 -13.31 -12.77
N PRO A 185 2.64 -12.86 -11.61
CA PRO A 185 3.29 -13.76 -10.66
C PRO A 185 2.38 -14.89 -10.16
N TRP A 186 1.08 -14.59 -9.96
CA TRP A 186 0.11 -15.59 -9.55
C TRP A 186 -0.02 -16.72 -10.55
N ASP A 187 -0.11 -16.40 -11.85
CA ASP A 187 -0.27 -17.38 -12.91
C ASP A 187 0.97 -18.28 -13.04
N VAL A 188 2.17 -17.67 -12.97
CA VAL A 188 3.44 -18.41 -13.03
C VAL A 188 3.60 -19.37 -11.87
N ILE A 189 3.27 -18.92 -10.66
CA ILE A 189 3.39 -19.75 -9.44
C ILE A 189 2.39 -20.93 -9.51
N ASN A 190 1.13 -20.67 -9.88
CA ASN A 190 0.15 -21.75 -9.99
C ASN A 190 0.51 -22.75 -11.10
N PHE A 191 0.97 -22.28 -12.25
CA PHE A 191 1.43 -23.16 -13.33
C PHE A 191 2.55 -24.11 -12.85
N CYS A 192 3.54 -23.60 -12.15
CA CYS A 192 4.60 -24.44 -11.58
C CYS A 192 4.08 -25.42 -10.53
N ASP A 193 3.12 -25.00 -9.70
CA ASP A 193 2.55 -25.85 -8.65
C ASP A 193 1.68 -26.99 -9.25
N ASP A 194 0.87 -26.66 -10.25
CA ASP A 194 0.03 -27.63 -10.97
C ASP A 194 0.87 -28.70 -11.66
N LEU A 195 1.93 -28.31 -12.40
CA LEU A 195 2.84 -29.26 -13.06
C LEU A 195 3.63 -30.14 -12.09
N ARG A 196 3.95 -29.62 -10.90
CA ARG A 196 4.58 -30.44 -9.85
C ARG A 196 3.61 -31.45 -9.25
N ALA A 197 2.32 -31.16 -9.26
CA ALA A 197 1.27 -32.08 -8.80
C ALA A 197 0.89 -33.10 -9.87
N ASP A 198 0.85 -32.71 -11.14
CA ASP A 198 0.54 -33.54 -12.30
C ASP A 198 1.32 -33.05 -13.53
N GLU A 199 2.30 -33.84 -14.00
CA GLU A 199 3.15 -33.54 -15.15
C GLU A 199 2.35 -33.34 -16.47
N ASN A 200 1.09 -33.73 -16.52
CA ASN A 200 0.17 -33.57 -17.66
C ASN A 200 -0.92 -32.52 -17.41
N ALA A 201 -0.72 -31.60 -16.45
CA ALA A 201 -1.72 -30.59 -16.12
C ALA A 201 -2.02 -29.60 -17.25
N TYR A 202 -1.11 -29.45 -18.23
CA TYR A 202 -1.21 -28.52 -19.38
C TYR A 202 -0.88 -29.14 -20.71
#